data_5d4e4d6ffb9696e88083808523e6480e
#
_entry.id   5d4e4d6ffb9696e88083808523e6480e
#
_cell.length_a   1.000
_cell.length_b   1.000
_cell.length_c   1.000
_cell.angle_alpha   90.00
_cell.angle_beta   90.00
_cell.angle_gamma   90.00
#
_symmetry.space_group_name_H-M   'P 1'
#
loop_
_entity.id
_entity.type
_entity.pdbx_description
1 polymer ?
#
loop_
_entity_poly.entity_id
_entity_poly.type
_entity_poly.pdbx_seq_one_letter_code
_entity_poly.pdbx_strand_id
1 'polypeptide(L)'
;MQGCAVRGTIDLSKAMTIKLNGDPHEIPGPVSISALLDQLAIDGRRVAVELNLAVVKKAAYDSSVINEGDEVEIVNFVGGG
;
A
#
# COMPACT_ATOMS: atom_id res chain seq x y z
N MET A 1 28.32 12.41 -10.32
CA MET A 1 27.90 12.30 -10.08
C MET A 1 26.96 11.89 -9.74
N GLN A 2 26.89 11.45 -9.66
CA GLN A 2 26.09 11.06 -9.40
C GLN A 2 25.27 11.38 -8.65
N GLY A 3 25.53 11.74 -8.15
CA GLY A 3 24.67 12.04 -7.10
C GLY A 3 23.36 12.54 -7.48
N CYS A 4 23.30 13.31 -8.40
CA CYS A 4 22.01 13.81 -8.85
C CYS A 4 21.08 12.70 -9.27
N ALA A 5 21.61 11.60 -9.66
CA ALA A 5 20.79 10.48 -10.06
C ALA A 5 20.03 9.90 -8.88
N VAL A 6 20.44 10.23 -7.71
CA VAL A 6 19.79 9.69 -6.53
C VAL A 6 18.40 10.23 -6.36
N ARG A 7 18.22 11.46 -6.80
CA ARG A 7 16.93 12.07 -6.59
C ARG A 7 15.86 11.32 -7.35
N GLY A 8 14.82 10.93 -6.67
CA GLY A 8 13.75 10.18 -7.28
C GLY A 8 14.02 8.71 -7.41
N THR A 9 15.18 8.29 -7.01
CA THR A 9 15.54 6.88 -7.13
C THR A 9 15.13 6.14 -5.87
N ILE A 10 14.51 5.00 -6.06
CA ILE A 10 14.15 4.15 -4.94
C ILE A 10 15.37 3.38 -4.51
N ASP A 11 15.64 3.42 -3.22
CA ASP A 11 16.71 2.61 -2.66
C ASP A 11 16.20 1.19 -2.50
N LEU A 12 16.57 0.34 -3.43
CA LEU A 12 16.03 -1.01 -3.46
C LEU A 12 16.46 -1.84 -2.26
N SER A 13 17.52 -1.44 -1.59
CA SER A 13 17.92 -2.16 -0.40
C SER A 13 16.91 -1.99 0.73
N LYS A 14 16.08 -0.97 0.64
CA LYS A 14 15.05 -0.72 1.64
C LYS A 14 13.66 -1.04 1.15
N ALA A 15 13.54 -1.47 -0.08
CA ALA A 15 12.24 -1.83 -0.62
C ALA A 15 11.69 -3.02 0.13
N MET A 16 10.38 -3.03 0.26
CA MET A 16 9.68 -4.10 0.95
C MET A 16 8.76 -4.80 0.00
N THR A 17 8.60 -6.09 0.20
CA THR A 17 7.66 -6.87 -0.59
C THR A 17 6.48 -7.23 0.29
N ILE A 18 5.30 -6.97 -0.22
CA ILE A 18 4.06 -7.34 0.44
C ILE A 18 3.28 -8.25 -0.50
N LYS A 19 2.21 -8.82 0.00
CA LYS A 19 1.30 -9.57 -0.83
C LYS A 19 0.07 -8.71 -1.04
N LEU A 20 -0.18 -8.31 -2.27
CA LEU A 20 -1.30 -7.45 -2.61
C LEU A 20 -2.28 -8.26 -3.43
N ASN A 21 -3.45 -8.53 -2.86
CA ASN A 21 -4.46 -9.36 -3.51
C ASN A 21 -3.89 -10.69 -3.99
N GLY A 22 -3.00 -11.26 -3.19
CA GLY A 22 -2.41 -12.54 -3.49
C GLY A 22 -1.15 -12.52 -4.31
N ASP A 23 -0.74 -11.36 -4.80
CA ASP A 23 0.43 -11.24 -5.65
C ASP A 23 1.52 -10.43 -4.98
N PRO A 24 2.79 -10.75 -5.26
CA PRO A 24 3.87 -9.94 -4.71
C PRO A 24 3.81 -8.52 -5.25
N HIS A 25 4.08 -7.57 -4.38
CA HIS A 25 4.08 -6.17 -4.75
C HIS A 25 5.14 -5.44 -3.93
N GLU A 26 5.97 -4.66 -4.59
CA GLU A 26 7.04 -3.95 -3.90
C GLU A 26 6.60 -2.55 -3.53
N ILE A 27 6.99 -2.15 -2.33
CA ILE A 27 6.80 -0.78 -1.86
C ILE A 27 8.16 -0.24 -1.44
N PRO A 28 8.35 1.08 -1.49
CA PRO A 28 9.67 1.64 -1.18
C PRO A 28 10.03 1.60 0.29
N GLY A 29 9.10 1.28 1.14
CA GLY A 29 9.33 1.21 2.58
C GLY A 29 7.99 1.21 3.26
N PRO A 30 7.96 1.34 4.57
CA PRO A 30 6.68 1.35 5.27
C PRO A 30 5.82 2.51 4.76
N VAL A 31 4.59 2.19 4.40
CA VAL A 31 3.65 3.20 3.91
C VAL A 31 2.31 2.96 4.58
N SER A 32 1.54 4.03 4.70
CA SER A 32 0.17 3.88 5.20
C SER A 32 -0.69 3.24 4.13
N ILE A 33 -1.85 2.73 4.55
CA ILE A 33 -2.81 2.21 3.59
C ILE A 33 -3.22 3.33 2.63
N SER A 34 -3.44 4.54 3.15
CA SER A 34 -3.78 5.66 2.28
C SER A 34 -2.71 5.90 1.22
N ALA A 35 -1.45 5.83 1.60
CA ALA A 35 -0.37 6.06 0.65
C ALA A 35 -0.34 4.96 -0.41
N LEU A 36 -0.56 3.72 -0.01
CA LEU A 36 -0.60 2.64 -0.98
C LEU A 36 -1.73 2.83 -1.97
N LEU A 37 -2.92 3.20 -1.49
CA LEU A 37 -4.05 3.42 -2.39
C LEU A 37 -3.76 4.56 -3.35
N ASP A 38 -3.10 5.61 -2.88
CA ASP A 38 -2.70 6.70 -3.77
C ASP A 38 -1.75 6.21 -4.85
N GLN A 39 -0.79 5.38 -4.49
CA GLN A 39 0.15 4.84 -5.48
C GLN A 39 -0.57 4.03 -6.53
N LEU A 40 -1.62 3.35 -6.14
CA LEU A 40 -2.37 2.50 -7.06
C LEU A 40 -3.48 3.26 -7.78
N ALA A 41 -3.62 4.54 -7.50
CA ALA A 41 -4.67 5.38 -8.07
C ALA A 41 -6.07 4.86 -7.73
N ILE A 42 -6.23 4.39 -6.51
CA ILE A 42 -7.49 3.86 -6.04
C ILE A 42 -8.12 4.83 -5.06
N ASP A 43 -9.40 5.08 -5.25
CA ASP A 43 -10.16 5.93 -4.33
C ASP A 43 -10.53 5.10 -3.11
N GLY A 44 -9.94 5.46 -1.97
CA GLY A 44 -10.16 4.69 -0.74
C GLY A 44 -11.61 4.65 -0.27
N ARG A 45 -12.42 5.59 -0.75
CA ARG A 45 -13.82 5.59 -0.35
C ARG A 45 -14.62 4.48 -1.02
N ARG A 46 -14.04 3.88 -2.05
CA ARG A 46 -14.75 2.90 -2.86
C ARG A 46 -14.29 1.49 -2.62
N VAL A 47 -13.40 1.29 -1.67
CA VAL A 47 -12.82 -0.02 -1.45
C VAL A 47 -12.84 -0.36 0.02
N ALA A 48 -12.83 -1.65 0.29
CA ALA A 48 -12.56 -2.18 1.61
C ALA A 48 -11.15 -2.74 1.59
N VAL A 49 -10.44 -2.55 2.68
CA VAL A 49 -9.06 -3.02 2.78
C VAL A 49 -8.94 -3.93 3.97
N GLU A 50 -8.27 -5.07 3.76
CA GLU A 50 -7.88 -5.96 4.84
C GLU A 50 -6.37 -5.96 4.95
N LEU A 51 -5.89 -5.90 6.17
CA LEU A 51 -4.47 -6.01 6.44
C LEU A 51 -4.27 -7.23 7.31
N ASN A 52 -3.57 -8.23 6.78
CA ASN A 52 -3.32 -9.48 7.49
C ASN A 52 -4.63 -10.11 7.96
N LEU A 53 -5.61 -10.13 7.06
CA LEU A 53 -6.91 -10.75 7.26
C LEU A 53 -7.83 -10.01 8.24
N ALA A 54 -7.45 -8.82 8.62
CA ALA A 54 -8.29 -7.99 9.50
C ALA A 54 -8.75 -6.76 8.72
N VAL A 55 -10.05 -6.50 8.78
CA VAL A 55 -10.61 -5.34 8.11
C VAL A 55 -10.10 -4.07 8.77
N VAL A 56 -9.66 -3.13 7.96
CA VAL A 56 -9.20 -1.84 8.44
C VAL A 56 -10.30 -0.82 8.19
N LYS A 57 -10.66 -0.08 9.23
CA LYS A 57 -11.65 0.97 9.08
C LYS A 57 -11.09 2.14 8.29
N LYS A 58 -11.95 2.79 7.52
CA LYS A 58 -11.48 3.90 6.70
C LYS A 58 -10.80 4.99 7.52
N ALA A 59 -11.28 5.23 8.72
CA ALA A 59 -10.68 6.23 9.59
C ALA A 59 -9.26 5.87 9.98
N ALA A 60 -8.87 4.62 9.83
CA ALA A 60 -7.52 4.18 10.18
C ALA A 60 -6.60 4.05 8.97
N TYR A 61 -7.07 4.38 7.77
CA TYR A 61 -6.24 4.21 6.58
C TYR A 61 -4.98 5.06 6.64
N ASP A 62 -5.06 6.24 7.23
CA ASP A 62 -3.90 7.12 7.32
C ASP A 62 -2.90 6.68 8.36
N SER A 63 -3.35 5.95 9.36
CA SER A 63 -2.48 5.60 10.48
C SER A 63 -2.03 4.14 10.47
N SER A 64 -2.65 3.31 9.65
CA SER A 64 -2.24 1.90 9.57
C SER A 64 -1.08 1.77 8.60
N VAL A 65 0.03 1.26 9.09
CA VAL A 65 1.26 1.19 8.33
C VAL A 65 1.47 -0.24 7.85
N ILE A 66 1.85 -0.36 6.60
CA ILE A 66 2.12 -1.64 5.96
C ILE A 66 3.62 -1.88 6.00
N ASN A 67 4.02 -3.08 6.41
CA ASN A 67 5.42 -3.46 6.56
C ASN A 67 5.73 -4.68 5.72
N GLU A 68 7.01 -5.00 5.70
CA GLU A 68 7.51 -6.15 4.96
C GLU A 68 6.72 -7.41 5.31
N GLY A 69 6.30 -8.12 4.29
CA GLY A 69 5.62 -9.41 4.49
C GLY A 69 4.14 -9.31 4.80
N ASP A 70 3.62 -8.11 4.94
CA ASP A 70 2.19 -7.96 5.23
C ASP A 70 1.36 -8.41 4.04
N GLU A 71 0.15 -8.87 4.33
CA GLU A 71 -0.82 -9.22 3.31
C GLU A 71 -1.89 -8.13 3.27
N VAL A 72 -2.13 -7.60 2.10
CA VAL A 72 -3.13 -6.55 1.90
C VAL A 72 -4.12 -7.03 0.85
N GLU A 73 -5.40 -6.93 1.16
CA GLU A 73 -6.44 -7.21 0.18
C GLU A 73 -7.31 -5.99 0.01
N ILE A 74 -7.55 -5.63 -1.23
CA ILE A 74 -8.35 -4.49 -1.58
C ILE A 74 -9.53 -4.98 -2.41
N VAL A 75 -10.73 -4.71 -1.95
CA VAL A 75 -11.94 -5.16 -2.62
C VAL A 75 -12.78 -3.95 -2.95
N ASN A 76 -13.19 -3.83 -4.21
CA ASN A 76 -14.08 -2.76 -4.61
C ASN A 76 -15.48 -3.03 -4.13
N PHE A 77 -16.13 -1.99 -3.63
CA PHE A 77 -17.57 -2.08 -3.39
C PHE A 77 -18.28 -2.03 -4.72
N VAL A 78 -19.23 -2.90 -4.87
CA VAL A 78 -20.02 -2.95 -6.08
C VAL A 78 -21.40 -2.39 -5.78
N GLY A 79 -21.91 -1.62 -6.68
CA GLY A 79 -23.25 -1.15 -6.53
C GLY A 79 -23.43 -0.16 -5.45
N GLY A 80 -22.58 0.50 -5.18
CA GLY A 80 -22.80 1.41 -4.37
C GLY A 80 -22.90 1.92 -3.41
N GLY A 81 -22.65 1.51 -3.45
CA GLY A 81 -22.64 2.15 -2.48
C GLY A 81 -22.47 3.02 -1.77
#